data_d4dc903d99ffa2ccbf5bba5418bca34d
#
_entry.id   d4dc903d99ffa2ccbf5bba5418bca34d
#
_cell.length_a   1.000
_cell.length_b   1.000
_cell.length_c   1.000
_cell.angle_alpha   90.00
_cell.angle_beta   90.00
_cell.angle_gamma   90.00
#
_symmetry.space_group_name_H-M   'P 1'
#
loop_
_entity.id
_entity.type
_entity.pdbx_description
1 polymer ?
#
loop_
_entity_poly.entity_id
_entity_poly.type
_entity_poly.pdbx_seq_one_letter_code
_entity_poly.pdbx_strand_id
1 'polypeptide(L)'
;YTSGTTGNPKGVVYHHRGAAINAVSNVLDWDINKHPVYLWTLPMFHCNGWCFPWTIAARAGVNVCLRRVDAQHIFAAIKEHGVTHYCAAPIVHNLLVNAPDELKAGVPAGVKGLIAGAAPPASIIEGMEKLGFDLTHVYGLTEVYGPASVCVKQDEWNDLNIGERARLNARQGVRYHMQQAIAV
;
A
#
# COMPACT_ATOMS: atom_id res chain seq x y z
N TYR A 1 16.53 -9.24 4.13
CA TYR A 1 17.46 -9.58 3.04
C TYR A 1 16.96 -8.96 1.73
N THR A 2 17.88 -8.46 0.90
CA THR A 2 17.59 -8.07 -0.48
C THR A 2 17.62 -9.29 -1.38
N SER A 3 16.87 -9.28 -2.51
CA SER A 3 16.80 -10.41 -3.44
C SER A 3 18.10 -10.65 -4.24
N GLY A 4 19.01 -9.66 -4.30
CA GLY A 4 20.30 -9.80 -4.98
C GLY A 4 20.20 -10.10 -6.46
N THR A 5 19.69 -9.15 -7.27
CA THR A 5 19.53 -9.32 -8.73
C THR A 5 20.85 -9.56 -9.48
N THR A 6 21.98 -9.12 -8.93
CA THR A 6 23.31 -9.21 -9.54
C THR A 6 24.33 -9.93 -8.66
N GLY A 7 23.91 -10.62 -7.59
CA GLY A 7 24.79 -11.31 -6.66
C GLY A 7 24.01 -12.02 -5.56
N ASN A 8 24.72 -12.46 -4.51
CA ASN A 8 24.09 -13.11 -3.38
C ASN A 8 23.20 -12.14 -2.59
N PRO A 9 22.09 -12.63 -2.00
CA PRO A 9 21.24 -11.83 -1.11
C PRO A 9 22.07 -11.19 0.01
N LYS A 10 21.78 -9.92 0.31
CA LYS A 10 22.47 -9.17 1.38
C LYS A 10 21.53 -8.97 2.56
N GLY A 11 22.06 -9.12 3.78
CA GLY A 11 21.34 -8.82 5.01
C GLY A 11 21.35 -7.32 5.26
N VAL A 12 20.16 -6.72 5.36
CA VAL A 12 19.98 -5.33 5.78
C VAL A 12 19.74 -5.32 7.28
N VAL A 13 20.56 -4.56 8.01
CA VAL A 13 20.45 -4.44 9.46
C VAL A 13 19.53 -3.27 9.80
N TYR A 14 18.42 -3.57 10.46
CA TYR A 14 17.48 -2.58 10.96
C TYR A 14 17.80 -2.21 12.41
N HIS A 15 17.55 -0.99 12.79
CA HIS A 15 17.53 -0.57 14.19
C HIS A 15 16.11 -0.15 14.60
N HIS A 16 15.78 -0.30 15.88
CA HIS A 16 14.44 -0.04 16.41
C HIS A 16 13.94 1.37 16.14
N ARG A 17 14.82 2.38 16.24
CA ARG A 17 14.45 3.78 15.97
C ARG A 17 13.95 3.97 14.53
N GLY A 18 14.64 3.42 13.54
CA GLY A 18 14.25 3.53 12.13
C GLY A 18 12.88 2.86 11.88
N ALA A 19 12.67 1.66 12.42
CA ALA A 19 11.41 0.96 12.32
C ALA A 19 10.26 1.74 12.98
N ALA A 20 10.49 2.30 14.18
CA ALA A 20 9.50 3.12 14.88
C ALA A 20 9.17 4.41 14.12
N ILE A 21 10.19 5.10 13.59
CA ILE A 21 10.00 6.33 12.81
C ILE A 21 9.22 6.04 11.53
N ASN A 22 9.57 4.98 10.80
CA ASN A 22 8.83 4.63 9.58
C ASN A 22 7.39 4.20 9.90
N ALA A 23 7.16 3.46 10.98
CA ALA A 23 5.80 3.09 11.40
C ALA A 23 4.94 4.31 11.74
N VAL A 24 5.50 5.34 12.40
CA VAL A 24 4.79 6.60 12.67
C VAL A 24 4.58 7.39 11.39
N SER A 25 5.57 7.43 10.49
CA SER A 25 5.42 8.05 9.18
C SER A 25 4.27 7.43 8.38
N ASN A 26 4.12 6.10 8.37
CA ASN A 26 2.98 5.45 7.73
C ASN A 26 1.63 5.97 8.27
N VAL A 27 1.55 6.23 9.59
CA VAL A 27 0.32 6.80 10.19
C VAL A 27 0.06 8.21 9.67
N LEU A 28 1.10 9.05 9.62
CA LEU A 28 1.00 10.46 9.22
C LEU A 28 0.76 10.61 7.71
N ASP A 29 1.56 9.93 6.91
CA ASP A 29 1.59 10.09 5.46
C ASP A 29 0.43 9.41 4.74
N TRP A 30 -0.22 8.44 5.38
CA TRP A 30 -1.40 7.75 4.84
C TRP A 30 -2.69 8.07 5.63
N ASP A 31 -2.62 8.98 6.55
CA ASP A 31 -3.77 9.41 7.38
C ASP A 31 -4.56 8.22 7.95
N ILE A 32 -3.83 7.36 8.70
CA ILE A 32 -4.44 6.15 9.25
C ILE A 32 -5.22 6.49 10.52
N ASN A 33 -6.54 6.34 10.47
CA ASN A 33 -7.42 6.54 11.61
C ASN A 33 -7.17 5.53 12.73
N LYS A 34 -7.74 5.76 13.93
CA LYS A 34 -7.77 4.77 15.02
C LYS A 34 -8.55 3.54 14.59
N HIS A 35 -8.09 2.38 15.06
CA HIS A 35 -8.74 1.08 14.87
C HIS A 35 -8.89 0.68 13.38
N PRO A 36 -7.85 0.80 12.55
CA PRO A 36 -7.92 0.33 11.17
C PRO A 36 -8.07 -1.19 11.15
N VAL A 37 -8.79 -1.70 10.16
CA VAL A 37 -8.79 -3.13 9.82
C VAL A 37 -7.89 -3.32 8.61
N TYR A 38 -6.73 -3.94 8.83
CA TYR A 38 -5.68 -4.08 7.83
C TYR A 38 -5.61 -5.49 7.27
N LEU A 39 -5.73 -5.61 5.95
CA LEU A 39 -5.63 -6.89 5.25
C LEU A 39 -4.21 -7.17 4.77
N TRP A 40 -3.66 -8.31 5.17
CA TRP A 40 -2.33 -8.76 4.81
C TRP A 40 -2.32 -9.46 3.44
N THR A 41 -2.26 -8.67 2.37
CA THR A 41 -1.94 -9.13 1.00
C THR A 41 -0.45 -9.07 0.71
N LEU A 42 0.30 -8.29 1.51
CA LEU A 42 1.75 -8.19 1.46
C LEU A 42 2.38 -9.25 2.37
N PRO A 43 3.43 -9.98 1.94
CA PRO A 43 4.17 -10.86 2.84
C PRO A 43 4.82 -10.09 3.99
N MET A 44 4.57 -10.51 5.25
CA MET A 44 5.09 -9.79 6.44
C MET A 44 6.61 -9.74 6.50
N PHE A 45 7.32 -10.69 5.89
CA PHE A 45 8.78 -10.71 5.87
C PHE A 45 9.39 -9.69 4.87
N HIS A 46 8.66 -9.32 3.82
CA HIS A 46 9.15 -8.40 2.79
C HIS A 46 9.22 -6.98 3.33
N CYS A 47 10.44 -6.43 3.43
CA CYS A 47 10.74 -5.17 4.15
C CYS A 47 10.03 -5.13 5.53
N ASN A 48 10.00 -6.29 6.22
CA ASN A 48 9.23 -6.49 7.46
C ASN A 48 7.79 -5.94 7.36
N GLY A 49 7.11 -6.32 6.26
CA GLY A 49 5.73 -5.90 6.00
C GLY A 49 5.57 -4.38 5.87
N TRP A 50 6.60 -3.68 5.36
CA TRP A 50 6.62 -2.22 5.19
C TRP A 50 6.37 -1.45 6.50
N CYS A 51 6.84 -2.01 7.63
CA CYS A 51 6.59 -1.50 8.99
C CYS A 51 5.11 -1.53 9.43
N PHE A 52 4.19 -2.10 8.67
CA PHE A 52 2.77 -2.16 9.04
C PHE A 52 2.46 -3.00 10.28
N PRO A 53 3.24 -4.05 10.68
CA PRO A 53 3.00 -4.69 11.97
C PRO A 53 3.01 -3.70 13.13
N TRP A 54 3.96 -2.76 13.12
CA TRP A 54 4.09 -1.73 14.16
C TRP A 54 3.12 -0.57 13.94
N THR A 55 2.88 -0.19 12.69
CA THR A 55 1.91 0.86 12.32
C THR A 55 0.51 0.51 12.81
N ILE A 56 0.03 -0.70 12.52
CA ILE A 56 -1.32 -1.14 12.90
C ILE A 56 -1.44 -1.30 14.41
N ALA A 57 -0.39 -1.83 15.08
CA ALA A 57 -0.33 -1.91 16.53
C ALA A 57 -0.41 -0.52 17.19
N ALA A 58 0.33 0.48 16.66
CA ALA A 58 0.30 1.87 17.16
C ALA A 58 -1.08 2.53 17.03
N ARG A 59 -1.95 2.04 16.14
CA ARG A 59 -3.31 2.53 15.94
C ARG A 59 -4.39 1.65 16.60
N ALA A 60 -3.97 0.66 17.40
CA ALA A 60 -4.86 -0.35 18.01
C ALA A 60 -5.78 -0.99 16.96
N GLY A 61 -5.23 -1.30 15.79
CA GLY A 61 -5.95 -1.85 14.66
C GLY A 61 -6.03 -3.38 14.69
N VAL A 62 -6.83 -3.92 13.77
CA VAL A 62 -7.02 -5.35 13.56
C VAL A 62 -6.22 -5.82 12.37
N ASN A 63 -5.54 -6.96 12.48
CA ASN A 63 -4.84 -7.60 11.39
C ASN A 63 -5.66 -8.78 10.85
N VAL A 64 -6.03 -8.73 9.58
CA VAL A 64 -6.69 -9.80 8.84
C VAL A 64 -5.67 -10.50 7.97
N CYS A 65 -5.38 -11.76 8.24
CA CYS A 65 -4.33 -12.53 7.54
C CYS A 65 -4.93 -13.46 6.52
N LEU A 66 -4.33 -13.51 5.33
CA LEU A 66 -4.71 -14.43 4.26
C LEU A 66 -3.70 -15.59 4.17
N ARG A 67 -4.21 -16.81 3.97
CA ARG A 67 -3.37 -17.97 3.61
C ARG A 67 -3.02 -17.95 2.11
N ARG A 68 -3.88 -17.34 1.31
CA ARG A 68 -3.76 -17.28 -0.15
C ARG A 68 -4.15 -15.91 -0.65
N VAL A 69 -3.31 -15.34 -1.48
CA VAL A 69 -3.52 -14.02 -2.09
C VAL A 69 -4.10 -14.23 -3.49
N ASP A 70 -5.42 -14.16 -3.58
CA ASP A 70 -6.19 -14.15 -4.82
C ASP A 70 -7.43 -13.26 -4.67
N ALA A 71 -8.08 -12.94 -5.78
CA ALA A 71 -9.21 -12.00 -5.80
C ALA A 71 -10.39 -12.49 -4.93
N GLN A 72 -10.70 -13.78 -4.94
CA GLN A 72 -11.81 -14.35 -4.17
C GLN A 72 -11.60 -14.14 -2.67
N HIS A 73 -10.43 -14.52 -2.13
CA HIS A 73 -10.13 -14.39 -0.71
C HIS A 73 -10.01 -12.92 -0.29
N ILE A 74 -9.42 -12.06 -1.14
CA ILE A 74 -9.29 -10.63 -0.85
C ILE A 74 -10.67 -9.98 -0.75
N PHE A 75 -11.54 -10.13 -1.75
CA PHE A 75 -12.88 -9.52 -1.73
C PHE A 75 -13.76 -10.10 -0.63
N ALA A 76 -13.65 -11.41 -0.36
CA ALA A 76 -14.36 -12.03 0.77
C ALA A 76 -13.92 -11.40 2.10
N ALA A 77 -12.61 -11.31 2.36
CA ALA A 77 -12.08 -10.71 3.57
C ALA A 77 -12.47 -9.24 3.73
N ILE A 78 -12.46 -8.46 2.64
CA ILE A 78 -12.90 -7.06 2.67
C ILE A 78 -14.35 -6.95 3.13
N LYS A 79 -15.23 -7.77 2.58
CA LYS A 79 -16.68 -7.77 2.91
C LYS A 79 -16.96 -8.32 4.31
N GLU A 80 -16.29 -9.40 4.70
CA GLU A 80 -16.55 -10.10 5.97
C GLU A 80 -16.01 -9.34 7.18
N HIS A 81 -14.81 -8.77 7.05
CA HIS A 81 -14.11 -8.16 8.18
C HIS A 81 -14.13 -6.63 8.17
N GLY A 82 -14.77 -5.98 7.19
CA GLY A 82 -14.81 -4.53 7.09
C GLY A 82 -13.41 -3.91 6.92
N VAL A 83 -12.59 -4.53 6.05
CA VAL A 83 -11.23 -4.06 5.78
C VAL A 83 -11.23 -2.61 5.32
N THR A 84 -10.37 -1.81 5.93
CA THR A 84 -10.21 -0.39 5.62
C THR A 84 -8.92 -0.09 4.86
N HIS A 85 -7.87 -0.89 5.08
CA HIS A 85 -6.53 -0.64 4.56
C HIS A 85 -5.84 -1.93 4.12
N TYR A 86 -5.03 -1.86 3.07
CA TYR A 86 -4.11 -2.93 2.65
C TYR A 86 -2.94 -2.35 1.85
N CYS A 87 -1.87 -3.13 1.68
CA CYS A 87 -0.73 -2.77 0.82
C CYS A 87 -0.48 -3.91 -0.17
N ALA A 88 -0.24 -3.59 -1.44
CA ALA A 88 0.02 -4.62 -2.43
C ALA A 88 0.92 -4.15 -3.58
N ALA A 89 1.56 -5.11 -4.24
CA ALA A 89 2.24 -4.89 -5.50
C ALA A 89 1.23 -4.75 -6.66
N PRO A 90 1.61 -4.13 -7.79
CA PRO A 90 0.73 -3.95 -8.96
C PRO A 90 0.07 -5.25 -9.45
N ILE A 91 0.75 -6.38 -9.33
CA ILE A 91 0.21 -7.69 -9.74
C ILE A 91 -1.06 -8.08 -8.96
N VAL A 92 -1.12 -7.77 -7.67
CA VAL A 92 -2.32 -8.03 -6.86
C VAL A 92 -3.47 -7.13 -7.28
N HIS A 93 -3.20 -5.84 -7.50
CA HIS A 93 -4.22 -4.92 -8.00
C HIS A 93 -4.74 -5.34 -9.38
N ASN A 94 -3.85 -5.83 -10.25
CA ASN A 94 -4.26 -6.37 -11.55
C ASN A 94 -5.18 -7.60 -11.42
N LEU A 95 -4.94 -8.47 -10.43
CA LEU A 95 -5.85 -9.58 -10.13
C LEU A 95 -7.25 -9.07 -9.71
N LEU A 96 -7.31 -8.00 -8.90
CA LEU A 96 -8.58 -7.43 -8.45
C LEU A 96 -9.35 -6.76 -9.60
N VAL A 97 -8.66 -5.96 -10.42
CA VAL A 97 -9.29 -5.28 -11.58
C VAL A 97 -9.89 -6.30 -12.55
N ASN A 98 -9.16 -7.39 -12.83
CA ASN A 98 -9.58 -8.40 -13.80
C ASN A 98 -10.41 -9.56 -13.19
N ALA A 99 -10.81 -9.46 -11.94
CA ALA A 99 -11.65 -10.45 -11.30
C ALA A 99 -13.07 -10.46 -11.92
N PRO A 100 -13.81 -11.59 -11.85
CA PRO A 100 -15.21 -11.64 -12.22
C PRO A 100 -16.07 -10.63 -11.44
N ASP A 101 -17.10 -10.08 -12.08
CA ASP A 101 -17.92 -9.03 -11.46
C ASP A 101 -18.72 -9.53 -10.25
N GLU A 102 -19.04 -10.81 -10.20
CA GLU A 102 -19.69 -11.44 -9.05
C GLU A 102 -18.85 -11.33 -7.77
N LEU A 103 -17.52 -11.39 -7.88
CA LEU A 103 -16.62 -11.21 -6.74
C LEU A 103 -16.53 -9.76 -6.28
N LYS A 104 -16.66 -8.81 -7.21
CA LYS A 104 -16.60 -7.36 -6.95
C LYS A 104 -17.89 -6.85 -6.32
N ALA A 105 -19.02 -7.53 -6.56
CA ALA A 105 -20.33 -7.11 -6.05
C ALA A 105 -20.32 -6.98 -4.52
N GLY A 106 -20.83 -5.85 -4.02
CA GLY A 106 -20.93 -5.57 -2.59
C GLY A 106 -19.61 -5.21 -1.87
N VAL A 107 -18.54 -4.96 -2.62
CA VAL A 107 -17.30 -4.40 -2.04
C VAL A 107 -17.55 -2.94 -1.65
N PRO A 108 -17.27 -2.54 -0.39
CA PRO A 108 -17.47 -1.16 0.04
C PRO A 108 -16.51 -0.22 -0.69
N ALA A 109 -16.98 0.99 -0.99
CA ALA A 109 -16.12 2.05 -1.52
C ALA A 109 -15.22 2.63 -0.41
N GLY A 110 -14.09 3.21 -0.81
CA GLY A 110 -13.19 3.92 0.10
C GLY A 110 -12.17 3.02 0.81
N VAL A 111 -12.04 1.75 0.42
CA VAL A 111 -10.95 0.91 0.93
C VAL A 111 -9.63 1.49 0.44
N LYS A 112 -8.74 1.85 1.38
CA LYS A 112 -7.44 2.46 1.09
C LYS A 112 -6.40 1.41 0.76
N GLY A 113 -5.69 1.58 -0.37
CA GLY A 113 -4.61 0.69 -0.80
C GLY A 113 -3.31 1.45 -1.04
N LEU A 114 -2.17 0.97 -0.49
CA LEU A 114 -0.86 1.41 -0.96
C LEU A 114 -0.36 0.48 -2.06
N ILE A 115 0.11 1.08 -3.15
CA ILE A 115 0.71 0.35 -4.26
C ILE A 115 2.18 0.70 -4.39
N ALA A 116 3.04 -0.32 -4.39
CA ALA A 116 4.49 -0.17 -4.56
C ALA A 116 5.15 -1.49 -4.99
N GLY A 117 6.48 -1.53 -4.96
CA GLY A 117 7.30 -2.67 -5.39
C GLY A 117 7.64 -2.66 -6.88
N ALA A 118 6.86 -1.95 -7.68
CA ALA A 118 7.12 -1.56 -9.07
C ALA A 118 6.28 -0.33 -9.40
N ALA A 119 6.67 0.44 -10.41
CA ALA A 119 5.86 1.57 -10.88
C ALA A 119 4.50 1.06 -11.40
N PRO A 120 3.37 1.52 -10.84
CA PRO A 120 2.07 1.05 -11.26
C PRO A 120 1.69 1.67 -12.60
N PRO A 121 1.19 0.86 -13.57
CA PRO A 121 0.53 1.42 -14.74
C PRO A 121 -0.68 2.28 -14.34
N ALA A 122 -0.86 3.44 -14.97
CA ALA A 122 -1.99 4.30 -14.71
C ALA A 122 -3.34 3.58 -14.90
N SER A 123 -3.42 2.63 -15.83
CA SER A 123 -4.61 1.81 -16.07
C SER A 123 -5.02 0.94 -14.88
N ILE A 124 -4.06 0.48 -14.06
CA ILE A 124 -4.35 -0.27 -12.82
C ILE A 124 -4.95 0.68 -11.79
N ILE A 125 -4.34 1.85 -11.61
CA ILE A 125 -4.87 2.87 -10.68
C ILE A 125 -6.30 3.25 -11.08
N GLU A 126 -6.53 3.55 -12.37
CA GLU A 126 -7.84 3.86 -12.92
C GLU A 126 -8.86 2.72 -12.69
N GLY A 127 -8.44 1.47 -12.95
CA GLY A 127 -9.29 0.29 -12.74
C GLY A 127 -9.72 0.12 -11.29
N MET A 128 -8.80 0.34 -10.34
CA MET A 128 -9.09 0.24 -8.91
C MET A 128 -9.96 1.42 -8.43
N GLU A 129 -9.74 2.63 -8.92
CA GLU A 129 -10.61 3.77 -8.62
C GLU A 129 -12.05 3.54 -9.12
N LYS A 130 -12.22 2.94 -10.31
CA LYS A 130 -13.55 2.53 -10.83
C LYS A 130 -14.24 1.49 -9.94
N LEU A 131 -13.48 0.66 -9.22
CA LEU A 131 -14.00 -0.28 -8.23
C LEU A 131 -14.28 0.40 -6.87
N GLY A 132 -14.01 1.68 -6.72
CA GLY A 132 -14.24 2.44 -5.49
C GLY A 132 -13.09 2.38 -4.49
N PHE A 133 -11.91 1.88 -4.85
CA PHE A 133 -10.74 1.87 -3.99
C PHE A 133 -10.01 3.21 -4.03
N ASP A 134 -9.44 3.59 -2.90
CA ASP A 134 -8.58 4.77 -2.77
C ASP A 134 -7.11 4.34 -2.79
N LEU A 135 -6.49 4.31 -3.98
CA LEU A 135 -5.10 3.93 -4.13
C LEU A 135 -4.15 5.11 -3.97
N THR A 136 -3.05 4.88 -3.26
CA THR A 136 -1.93 5.80 -3.12
C THR A 136 -0.63 5.10 -3.52
N HIS A 137 0.12 5.70 -4.44
CA HIS A 137 1.41 5.18 -4.85
C HIS A 137 2.49 5.58 -3.86
N VAL A 138 3.30 4.62 -3.44
CA VAL A 138 4.46 4.83 -2.57
C VAL A 138 5.70 4.17 -3.16
N TYR A 139 6.86 4.71 -2.84
CA TYR A 139 8.15 4.11 -3.19
C TYR A 139 8.96 3.86 -1.93
N GLY A 140 9.70 2.77 -1.93
CA GLY A 140 10.63 2.42 -0.86
C GLY A 140 11.48 1.21 -1.22
N LEU A 141 12.43 0.93 -0.35
CA LEU A 141 13.39 -0.17 -0.45
C LEU A 141 13.52 -0.86 0.90
N THR A 142 14.11 -2.05 0.90
CA THR A 142 14.48 -2.76 2.13
C THR A 142 15.40 -1.89 3.00
N GLU A 143 16.33 -1.17 2.39
CA GLU A 143 17.34 -0.33 3.05
C GLU A 143 16.75 0.88 3.79
N VAL A 144 15.50 1.24 3.48
CA VAL A 144 14.76 2.36 4.12
C VAL A 144 13.50 1.89 4.85
N TYR A 145 13.46 0.61 5.24
CA TYR A 145 12.39 -0.03 6.04
C TYR A 145 11.05 -0.25 5.31
N GLY A 146 10.90 0.19 4.08
CA GLY A 146 9.67 0.13 3.30
C GLY A 146 9.39 1.46 2.63
N PRO A 147 8.15 1.99 2.67
CA PRO A 147 7.82 3.26 2.05
C PRO A 147 8.66 4.43 2.57
N ALA A 148 9.16 5.24 1.66
CA ALA A 148 10.01 6.41 1.92
C ALA A 148 9.52 7.66 1.19
N SER A 149 8.74 7.49 0.11
CA SER A 149 8.00 8.57 -0.54
C SER A 149 6.56 8.17 -0.81
N VAL A 150 5.70 9.16 -0.93
CA VAL A 150 4.25 9.01 -1.13
C VAL A 150 3.76 10.01 -2.17
N CYS A 151 2.92 9.55 -3.09
CA CYS A 151 2.22 10.41 -4.02
C CYS A 151 0.96 10.96 -3.33
N VAL A 152 1.13 12.04 -2.57
CA VAL A 152 0.02 12.71 -1.87
C VAL A 152 -0.96 13.28 -2.90
N LYS A 153 -2.20 12.83 -2.83
CA LYS A 153 -3.28 13.39 -3.67
C LYS A 153 -3.53 14.84 -3.29
N GLN A 154 -3.77 15.66 -4.30
CA GLN A 154 -4.08 17.08 -4.12
C GLN A 154 -5.58 17.29 -4.37
N ASP A 155 -6.19 18.23 -3.64
CA ASP A 155 -7.63 18.49 -3.74
C ASP A 155 -8.05 18.88 -5.17
N GLU A 156 -7.19 19.62 -5.88
CA GLU A 156 -7.45 20.04 -7.26
C GLU A 156 -7.54 18.86 -8.24
N TRP A 157 -7.03 17.68 -7.87
CA TRP A 157 -7.15 16.50 -8.73
C TRP A 157 -8.57 15.93 -8.76
N ASN A 158 -9.42 16.31 -7.79
CA ASN A 158 -10.82 15.87 -7.76
C ASN A 158 -11.62 16.41 -8.95
N ASP A 159 -11.20 17.54 -9.52
CA ASP A 159 -11.83 18.17 -10.69
C ASP A 159 -11.38 17.54 -12.03
N LEU A 160 -10.35 16.69 -12.00
CA LEU A 160 -9.80 16.03 -13.17
C LEU A 160 -10.59 14.75 -13.50
N ASN A 161 -10.55 14.34 -14.77
CA ASN A 161 -11.06 13.03 -15.13
C ASN A 161 -10.19 11.91 -14.53
N ILE A 162 -10.77 10.71 -14.43
CA ILE A 162 -10.14 9.57 -13.76
C ILE A 162 -8.79 9.18 -14.37
N GLY A 163 -8.64 9.29 -15.70
CA GLY A 163 -7.39 8.97 -16.39
C GLY A 163 -6.27 9.97 -16.08
N GLU A 164 -6.60 11.24 -15.95
CA GLU A 164 -5.65 12.29 -15.54
C GLU A 164 -5.22 12.10 -14.09
N ARG A 165 -6.16 11.85 -13.17
CA ARG A 165 -5.86 11.52 -11.77
C ARG A 165 -4.95 10.31 -11.65
N ALA A 166 -5.24 9.25 -12.38
CA ALA A 166 -4.43 8.04 -12.36
C ALA A 166 -2.98 8.29 -12.82
N ARG A 167 -2.77 9.13 -13.85
CA ARG A 167 -1.43 9.53 -14.30
C ARG A 167 -0.68 10.33 -13.23
N LEU A 168 -1.36 11.24 -12.55
CA LEU A 168 -0.76 12.01 -11.47
C LEU A 168 -0.41 11.11 -10.27
N ASN A 169 -1.30 10.20 -9.89
CA ASN A 169 -1.11 9.26 -8.79
C ASN A 169 -0.04 8.18 -9.09
N ALA A 170 0.36 8.01 -10.34
CA ALA A 170 1.46 7.11 -10.71
C ALA A 170 2.87 7.69 -10.43
N ARG A 171 2.99 8.94 -9.99
CA ARG A 171 4.26 9.58 -9.66
C ARG A 171 4.86 8.98 -8.38
N GLN A 172 6.18 9.09 -8.21
CA GLN A 172 6.88 8.68 -6.98
C GLN A 172 6.54 9.58 -5.77
N GLY A 173 6.03 10.79 -6.01
CA GLY A 173 5.57 11.69 -4.97
C GLY A 173 6.67 12.43 -4.24
N VAL A 174 6.44 12.68 -2.95
CA VAL A 174 7.32 13.43 -2.05
C VAL A 174 7.82 12.52 -0.92
N ARG A 175 8.91 12.92 -0.26
CA ARG A 175 9.44 12.18 0.89
C ARG A 175 8.41 12.07 2.01
N TYR A 176 8.50 10.99 2.77
CA TYR A 176 7.76 10.86 4.02
C TYR A 176 8.15 11.95 5.03
N HIS A 177 7.19 12.41 5.85
CA HIS A 177 7.36 13.51 6.81
C HIS A 177 8.56 13.34 7.74
N MET A 178 8.78 12.14 8.25
CA MET A 178 9.85 11.88 9.21
C MET A 178 11.21 11.57 8.56
N GLN A 179 11.31 11.69 7.23
CA GLN A 179 12.58 11.51 6.51
C GLN A 179 13.29 12.85 6.28
N GLN A 180 14.62 12.84 6.38
CA GLN A 180 15.41 14.08 6.24
C GLN A 180 15.39 14.59 4.79
N ALA A 181 15.86 13.78 3.85
CA ALA A 181 15.93 14.12 2.44
C ALA A 181 15.95 12.86 1.57
N ILE A 182 15.49 13.00 0.34
CA ILE A 182 15.72 12.05 -0.75
C ILE A 182 16.41 12.83 -1.85
N ALA A 183 17.61 12.38 -2.25
CA ALA A 183 18.32 12.87 -3.42
C ALA A 183 18.26 11.80 -4.51
N VAL A 184 18.12 12.22 -5.77
CA VAL A 184 18.12 11.38 -6.96
C VAL A 184 19.37 11.67 -7.76
#